data_33aba92528ea2ee519e7d9ed794b83b6
#
_entry.id   33aba92528ea2ee519e7d9ed794b83b6
#
_cell.length_a   1.000
_cell.length_b   1.000
_cell.length_c   1.000
_cell.angle_alpha   90.00
_cell.angle_beta   90.00
_cell.angle_gamma   90.00
#
_symmetry.space_group_name_H-M   'P 1'
#
loop_
_entity.id
_entity.type
_entity.pdbx_description
1 polymer ?
#
loop_
_entity_poly.entity_id
_entity_poly.type
_entity_poly.pdbx_seq_one_letter_code
_entity_poly.pdbx_strand_id
1 'polypeptide(L)'
;MTAARHPIIVLGMHRSGTSCLAGMLAAAGVASAGDAVRNWDNARGHHEMLELVRLNEAVLAHSAGHWLAPPAELRWTDDHAAMRDRLLATQVAGRPALLKDPRTLLTLAFWRASRVPYHVIAIVRHPLAVARSLESWRGMSLGDGIALWMAHDLALAADRARHDYPVVDFEQPRASVIAAVVAACAPFAPDLDERALAAAYEDQLVHHDPGDAPELAGLADAVALYRGLAGAGATPNRIAFPRDELAAVATRLDEGAVAAALEHARAALGSVADAAAALVPAVALFVRHRAHAEARVLIAEHAHRLDDGLADLLHAKVLLAIHDADAAVRHLEAACAVPRAFFQARHLLPHALRAAHRHAEARDAMQRVASEALYPHRPLATLAEWSWLDGDRVVALAQMQHAIAAAPPHRRGRLRTRRAEWLIACGDSITARTELELAQREDPGYTRSREVLALGQNVVDP
;
A
#
# COMPACT_ATOMS: atom_id res chain seq x y z
N MET A 1 -20.80 -5.79 -35.22
CA MET A 1 -19.32 -5.89 -35.03
C MET A 1 -19.05 -5.36 -33.64
N THR A 2 -18.74 -6.21 -32.67
CA THR A 2 -18.34 -5.80 -31.32
C THR A 2 -17.07 -4.96 -31.43
N ALA A 3 -17.12 -3.72 -30.97
CA ALA A 3 -15.94 -2.86 -30.89
C ALA A 3 -14.81 -3.61 -30.18
N ALA A 4 -13.63 -3.65 -30.78
CA ALA A 4 -12.46 -4.27 -30.17
C ALA A 4 -12.23 -3.61 -28.81
N ARG A 5 -12.39 -4.37 -27.73
CA ARG A 5 -12.18 -3.87 -26.37
C ARG A 5 -10.69 -3.80 -26.11
N HIS A 6 -10.16 -2.59 -26.01
CA HIS A 6 -8.75 -2.33 -25.72
C HIS A 6 -8.47 -2.39 -24.22
N PRO A 7 -7.23 -2.73 -23.80
CA PRO A 7 -6.83 -2.66 -22.40
C PRO A 7 -6.97 -1.25 -21.83
N ILE A 8 -7.10 -1.17 -20.51
CA ILE A 8 -7.26 0.09 -19.78
C ILE A 8 -6.06 0.29 -18.87
N ILE A 9 -5.39 1.43 -19.03
CA ILE A 9 -4.35 1.87 -18.10
C ILE A 9 -4.97 2.84 -17.09
N VAL A 10 -4.87 2.51 -15.80
CA VAL A 10 -5.21 3.40 -14.69
C VAL A 10 -3.97 4.16 -14.26
N LEU A 11 -3.99 5.49 -14.42
CA LEU A 11 -2.93 6.38 -13.99
C LEU A 11 -3.29 7.06 -12.66
N GLY A 12 -2.31 7.26 -11.83
CA GLY A 12 -2.41 7.98 -10.57
C GLY A 12 -1.26 7.61 -9.64
N MET A 13 -0.86 8.53 -8.78
CA MET A 13 0.20 8.29 -7.82
C MET A 13 -0.24 7.25 -6.77
N HIS A 14 0.72 6.65 -6.07
CA HIS A 14 0.46 5.85 -4.86
C HIS A 14 -0.42 6.64 -3.88
N ARG A 15 -1.41 5.98 -3.29
CA ARG A 15 -2.34 6.56 -2.29
C ARG A 15 -3.34 7.58 -2.84
N SER A 16 -3.47 7.71 -4.17
CA SER A 16 -4.45 8.60 -4.84
C SER A 16 -5.77 7.93 -5.21
N GLY A 17 -6.07 6.73 -4.69
CA GLY A 17 -7.35 6.04 -5.01
C GLY A 17 -7.29 5.13 -6.25
N THR A 18 -6.11 4.88 -6.82
CA THR A 18 -5.95 4.02 -8.01
C THR A 18 -6.49 2.60 -7.81
N SER A 19 -6.38 2.03 -6.60
CA SER A 19 -6.93 0.70 -6.30
C SER A 19 -8.45 0.70 -6.23
N CYS A 20 -9.07 1.78 -5.70
CA CYS A 20 -10.51 1.96 -5.68
C CYS A 20 -11.04 2.02 -7.12
N LEU A 21 -10.47 2.89 -7.95
CA LEU A 21 -10.85 3.00 -9.37
C LEU A 21 -10.71 1.66 -10.10
N ALA A 22 -9.59 0.97 -9.92
CA ALA A 22 -9.39 -0.35 -10.54
C ALA A 22 -10.41 -1.38 -10.06
N GLY A 23 -10.73 -1.39 -8.76
CA GLY A 23 -11.77 -2.24 -8.18
C GLY A 23 -13.16 -1.95 -8.76
N MET A 24 -13.52 -0.67 -8.90
CA MET A 24 -14.79 -0.25 -9.53
C MET A 24 -14.89 -0.75 -10.98
N LEU A 25 -13.85 -0.55 -11.79
CA LEU A 25 -13.80 -0.99 -13.19
C LEU A 25 -13.89 -2.53 -13.33
N ALA A 26 -13.21 -3.25 -12.45
CA ALA A 26 -13.24 -4.71 -12.42
C ALA A 26 -14.63 -5.25 -12.02
N ALA A 27 -15.25 -4.67 -10.98
CA ALA A 27 -16.59 -5.06 -10.53
C ALA A 27 -17.66 -4.79 -11.58
N ALA A 28 -17.58 -3.64 -12.26
CA ALA A 28 -18.49 -3.28 -13.35
C ALA A 28 -18.27 -4.10 -14.64
N GLY A 29 -17.34 -5.04 -14.63
CA GLY A 29 -17.08 -5.92 -15.78
C GLY A 29 -16.40 -5.24 -16.96
N VAL A 30 -15.85 -4.03 -16.78
CA VAL A 30 -15.22 -3.24 -17.83
C VAL A 30 -13.89 -3.86 -18.28
N ALA A 31 -13.05 -4.26 -17.30
CA ALA A 31 -11.75 -4.88 -17.55
C ALA A 31 -11.40 -5.85 -16.39
N SER A 32 -10.31 -6.62 -16.54
CA SER A 32 -9.86 -7.55 -15.51
C SER A 32 -8.35 -7.44 -15.30
N ALA A 33 -7.92 -7.41 -14.03
CA ALA A 33 -6.51 -7.46 -13.64
C ALA A 33 -5.99 -8.91 -13.48
N GLY A 34 -6.82 -9.93 -13.71
CA GLY A 34 -6.48 -11.33 -13.46
C GLY A 34 -6.29 -11.63 -11.97
N ASP A 35 -5.35 -12.51 -11.66
CA ASP A 35 -4.90 -12.79 -10.30
C ASP A 35 -4.08 -11.61 -9.78
N ALA A 36 -4.81 -10.56 -9.39
CA ALA A 36 -4.22 -9.32 -8.90
C ALA A 36 -3.41 -9.59 -7.63
N VAL A 37 -2.21 -9.04 -7.60
CA VAL A 37 -1.33 -9.15 -6.44
C VAL A 37 -2.00 -8.53 -5.21
N ARG A 38 -2.08 -9.33 -4.15
CA ARG A 38 -2.57 -8.89 -2.85
C ARG A 38 -1.39 -8.52 -1.96
N ASN A 39 -1.42 -7.33 -1.39
CA ASN A 39 -0.39 -6.85 -0.47
C ASN A 39 -0.95 -6.55 0.92
N TRP A 40 -0.08 -6.61 1.94
CA TRP A 40 -0.40 -6.43 3.37
C TRP A 40 -0.95 -5.03 3.73
N ASP A 41 -0.75 -4.04 2.87
CA ASP A 41 -1.13 -2.64 3.08
C ASP A 41 -2.47 -2.27 2.40
N ASN A 42 -3.10 -3.22 1.71
CA ASN A 42 -4.43 -3.06 1.15
C ASN A 42 -5.26 -4.33 1.36
N ALA A 43 -6.30 -4.22 2.17
CA ALA A 43 -7.13 -5.35 2.63
C ALA A 43 -7.79 -6.13 1.48
N ARG A 44 -8.04 -5.49 0.32
CA ARG A 44 -8.73 -6.09 -0.85
C ARG A 44 -7.83 -6.29 -2.07
N GLY A 45 -6.52 -6.05 -1.92
CA GLY A 45 -5.55 -6.16 -3.00
C GLY A 45 -5.37 -4.86 -3.78
N HIS A 46 -4.28 -4.77 -4.53
CA HIS A 46 -3.93 -3.56 -5.29
C HIS A 46 -4.48 -3.55 -6.70
N HIS A 47 -5.12 -4.63 -7.17
CA HIS A 47 -5.47 -4.82 -8.58
C HIS A 47 -4.26 -4.59 -9.51
N GLU A 48 -3.06 -4.97 -9.05
CA GLU A 48 -1.81 -4.83 -9.80
C GLU A 48 -1.43 -6.20 -10.40
N MET A 49 -1.18 -6.22 -11.71
CA MET A 49 -0.58 -7.39 -12.35
C MET A 49 0.91 -7.44 -12.02
N LEU A 50 1.41 -8.57 -11.57
CA LEU A 50 2.81 -8.73 -11.16
C LEU A 50 3.79 -8.41 -12.29
N GLU A 51 3.47 -8.83 -13.50
CA GLU A 51 4.28 -8.58 -14.70
C GLU A 51 4.36 -7.08 -15.01
N LEU A 52 3.26 -6.34 -14.86
CA LEU A 52 3.22 -4.88 -15.03
C LEU A 52 4.15 -4.18 -14.04
N VAL A 53 4.03 -4.56 -12.76
CA VAL A 53 4.87 -3.99 -11.69
C VAL A 53 6.35 -4.27 -11.95
N ARG A 54 6.69 -5.53 -12.28
CA ARG A 54 8.07 -5.92 -12.59
C ARG A 54 8.62 -5.18 -13.79
N LEU A 55 7.81 -4.98 -14.82
CA LEU A 55 8.21 -4.25 -16.01
C LEU A 55 8.48 -2.77 -15.71
N ASN A 56 7.58 -2.08 -14.99
CA ASN A 56 7.80 -0.69 -14.59
C ASN A 56 9.04 -0.56 -13.69
N GLU A 57 9.25 -1.46 -12.74
CA GLU A 57 10.45 -1.48 -11.91
C GLU A 57 11.73 -1.73 -12.72
N ALA A 58 11.69 -2.63 -13.71
CA ALA A 58 12.83 -2.90 -14.58
C ALA A 58 13.20 -1.68 -15.44
N VAL A 59 12.22 -0.99 -16.01
CA VAL A 59 12.43 0.24 -16.79
C VAL A 59 12.99 1.36 -15.90
N LEU A 60 12.45 1.56 -14.70
CA LEU A 60 12.96 2.55 -13.75
C LEU A 60 14.40 2.22 -13.31
N ALA A 61 14.69 0.96 -12.99
CA ALA A 61 16.03 0.51 -12.61
C ALA A 61 17.03 0.64 -13.76
N HIS A 62 16.62 0.30 -15.00
CA HIS A 62 17.45 0.49 -16.19
C HIS A 62 17.78 1.96 -16.44
N SER A 63 16.89 2.85 -15.99
CA SER A 63 17.05 4.31 -16.02
C SER A 63 17.78 4.88 -14.78
N ALA A 64 18.41 4.03 -13.96
CA ALA A 64 19.06 4.41 -12.70
C ALA A 64 18.15 5.11 -11.68
N GLY A 65 16.85 4.81 -11.69
CA GLY A 65 15.86 5.39 -10.79
C GLY A 65 14.97 4.34 -10.14
N HIS A 66 14.09 4.80 -9.28
CA HIS A 66 12.99 4.02 -8.69
C HIS A 66 11.83 4.97 -8.29
N TRP A 67 10.69 4.42 -7.85
CA TRP A 67 9.50 5.25 -7.62
C TRP A 67 9.64 6.33 -6.53
N LEU A 68 10.56 6.18 -5.55
CA LEU A 68 10.88 7.21 -4.54
C LEU A 68 11.96 8.21 -5.01
N ALA A 69 12.70 7.88 -6.06
CA ALA A 69 13.70 8.72 -6.68
C ALA A 69 13.57 8.54 -8.21
N PRO A 70 12.60 9.22 -8.84
CA PRO A 70 12.35 9.10 -10.27
C PRO A 70 13.60 9.44 -11.09
N PRO A 71 13.87 8.71 -12.19
CA PRO A 71 15.01 9.00 -13.05
C PRO A 71 14.79 10.33 -13.81
N ALA A 72 15.88 11.06 -14.07
CA ALA A 72 15.82 12.28 -14.88
C ALA A 72 15.47 11.98 -16.34
N GLU A 73 15.87 10.81 -16.86
CA GLU A 73 15.62 10.37 -18.22
C GLU A 73 15.23 8.89 -18.21
N LEU A 74 14.19 8.53 -18.98
CA LEU A 74 13.77 7.15 -19.15
C LEU A 74 14.53 6.47 -20.28
N ARG A 75 15.00 5.24 -20.01
CA ARG A 75 15.63 4.33 -20.95
C ARG A 75 15.02 2.94 -20.84
N TRP A 76 14.92 2.25 -21.95
CA TRP A 76 14.39 0.87 -21.99
C TRP A 76 15.04 0.08 -23.13
N THR A 77 14.93 -1.23 -23.07
CA THR A 77 15.41 -2.15 -24.10
C THR A 77 14.26 -2.63 -25.00
N ASP A 78 14.59 -3.30 -26.10
CA ASP A 78 13.61 -3.95 -26.96
C ASP A 78 12.84 -5.06 -26.23
N ASP A 79 13.48 -5.78 -25.28
CA ASP A 79 12.80 -6.77 -24.44
C ASP A 79 11.75 -6.14 -23.55
N HIS A 80 12.04 -4.96 -22.97
CA HIS A 80 11.05 -4.20 -22.21
C HIS A 80 9.87 -3.81 -23.10
N ALA A 81 10.14 -3.32 -24.33
CA ALA A 81 9.10 -2.94 -25.28
C ALA A 81 8.24 -4.13 -25.71
N ALA A 82 8.86 -5.28 -25.98
CA ALA A 82 8.16 -6.50 -26.33
C ALA A 82 7.28 -7.00 -25.18
N MET A 83 7.74 -6.90 -23.92
CA MET A 83 6.93 -7.26 -22.74
C MET A 83 5.74 -6.33 -22.58
N ARG A 84 5.94 -5.01 -22.73
CA ARG A 84 4.87 -4.00 -22.71
C ARG A 84 3.77 -4.33 -23.72
N ASP A 85 4.17 -4.58 -24.97
CA ASP A 85 3.21 -4.83 -26.05
C ASP A 85 2.46 -6.15 -25.85
N ARG A 86 3.11 -7.17 -25.26
CA ARG A 86 2.41 -8.41 -24.82
C ARG A 86 1.38 -8.11 -23.72
N LEU A 87 1.73 -7.32 -22.71
CA LEU A 87 0.79 -6.95 -21.64
C LEU A 87 -0.43 -6.20 -22.20
N LEU A 88 -0.20 -5.27 -23.12
CA LEU A 88 -1.29 -4.53 -23.78
C LEU A 88 -2.16 -5.43 -24.66
N ALA A 89 -1.62 -6.50 -25.22
CA ALA A 89 -2.38 -7.46 -26.03
C ALA A 89 -3.11 -8.53 -25.20
N THR A 90 -2.86 -8.59 -23.89
CA THR A 90 -3.40 -9.62 -23.00
C THR A 90 -4.91 -9.42 -22.79
N GLN A 91 -5.65 -10.52 -22.86
CA GLN A 91 -7.03 -10.60 -22.37
C GLN A 91 -7.08 -11.50 -21.14
N VAL A 92 -7.83 -11.09 -20.13
CA VAL A 92 -7.99 -11.80 -18.87
C VAL A 92 -9.44 -12.24 -18.74
N ALA A 93 -9.69 -13.55 -18.72
CA ALA A 93 -11.03 -14.12 -18.68
C ALA A 93 -12.00 -13.56 -19.75
N GLY A 94 -11.49 -13.37 -20.97
CA GLY A 94 -12.26 -12.82 -22.10
C GLY A 94 -12.57 -11.32 -22.01
N ARG A 95 -11.93 -10.60 -21.08
CA ARG A 95 -12.05 -9.14 -20.90
C ARG A 95 -10.74 -8.44 -21.23
N PRO A 96 -10.76 -7.14 -21.57
CA PRO A 96 -9.55 -6.36 -21.70
C PRO A 96 -8.73 -6.37 -20.41
N ALA A 97 -7.40 -6.34 -20.53
CA ALA A 97 -6.53 -6.20 -19.36
C ALA A 97 -6.75 -4.86 -18.67
N LEU A 98 -6.78 -4.90 -17.34
CA LEU A 98 -6.76 -3.71 -16.47
C LEU A 98 -5.33 -3.55 -15.95
N LEU A 99 -4.62 -2.57 -16.48
CA LEU A 99 -3.23 -2.29 -16.19
C LEU A 99 -3.16 -1.14 -15.17
N LYS A 100 -2.98 -1.48 -13.91
CA LYS A 100 -2.89 -0.50 -12.81
C LYS A 100 -1.59 -0.71 -12.04
N ASP A 101 -0.72 0.24 -12.14
CA ASP A 101 0.47 0.39 -11.29
C ASP A 101 0.80 1.89 -11.19
N PRO A 102 0.89 2.47 -9.98
CA PRO A 102 1.21 3.88 -9.82
C PRO A 102 2.54 4.31 -10.44
N ARG A 103 3.50 3.37 -10.60
CA ARG A 103 4.79 3.63 -11.26
C ARG A 103 4.64 3.96 -12.74
N THR A 104 3.51 3.59 -13.34
CA THR A 104 3.22 3.90 -14.75
C THR A 104 3.27 5.40 -15.04
N LEU A 105 2.95 6.26 -14.06
CA LEU A 105 3.13 7.71 -14.18
C LEU A 105 4.59 8.10 -14.49
N LEU A 106 5.53 7.42 -13.86
CA LEU A 106 6.96 7.69 -14.04
C LEU A 106 7.53 7.05 -15.30
N THR A 107 6.82 6.09 -15.89
CA THR A 107 7.21 5.37 -17.11
C THR A 107 6.31 5.71 -18.31
N LEU A 108 5.56 6.82 -18.27
CA LEU A 108 4.58 7.20 -19.29
C LEU A 108 5.17 7.26 -20.71
N ALA A 109 6.36 7.83 -20.89
CA ALA A 109 7.01 7.88 -22.19
C ALA A 109 7.25 6.49 -22.79
N PHE A 110 7.60 5.52 -21.95
CA PHE A 110 7.74 4.11 -22.34
C PHE A 110 6.40 3.52 -22.80
N TRP A 111 5.30 3.76 -22.06
CA TRP A 111 3.97 3.27 -22.44
C TRP A 111 3.45 3.95 -23.69
N ARG A 112 3.67 5.26 -23.86
CA ARG A 112 3.28 6.04 -25.06
C ARG A 112 4.04 5.63 -26.33
N ALA A 113 5.21 5.01 -26.19
CA ALA A 113 5.96 4.48 -27.32
C ALA A 113 5.35 3.19 -27.93
N SER A 114 4.31 2.59 -27.31
CA SER A 114 3.59 1.45 -27.87
C SER A 114 2.72 1.86 -29.06
N ARG A 115 2.59 0.94 -30.03
CA ARG A 115 1.61 1.04 -31.12
C ARG A 115 0.31 0.29 -30.83
N VAL A 116 0.27 -0.51 -29.77
CA VAL A 116 -0.94 -1.21 -29.34
C VAL A 116 -1.90 -0.20 -28.72
N PRO A 117 -3.14 -0.08 -29.21
CA PRO A 117 -4.08 0.89 -28.68
C PRO A 117 -4.57 0.49 -27.28
N TYR A 118 -4.78 1.49 -26.42
CA TYR A 118 -5.31 1.34 -25.06
C TYR A 118 -6.09 2.58 -24.62
N HIS A 119 -6.98 2.37 -23.65
CA HIS A 119 -7.68 3.47 -22.98
C HIS A 119 -6.91 3.92 -21.73
N VAL A 120 -7.08 5.16 -21.36
CA VAL A 120 -6.49 5.74 -20.15
C VAL A 120 -7.58 6.37 -19.30
N ILE A 121 -7.57 6.09 -18.01
CA ILE A 121 -8.33 6.83 -17.01
C ILE A 121 -7.35 7.21 -15.90
N ALA A 122 -7.24 8.50 -15.60
CA ALA A 122 -6.42 8.98 -14.51
C ALA A 122 -7.26 9.27 -13.26
N ILE A 123 -6.64 9.19 -12.10
CA ILE A 123 -7.21 9.60 -10.82
C ILE A 123 -6.20 10.42 -10.04
N VAL A 124 -6.64 11.55 -9.49
CA VAL A 124 -5.84 12.45 -8.67
C VAL A 124 -6.45 12.59 -7.29
N ARG A 125 -5.60 12.93 -6.33
CA ARG A 125 -5.99 13.19 -4.96
C ARG A 125 -5.21 14.37 -4.40
N HIS A 126 -5.80 15.07 -3.43
CA HIS A 126 -5.17 16.23 -2.79
C HIS A 126 -3.77 15.90 -2.27
N PRO A 127 -2.71 16.70 -2.58
CA PRO A 127 -1.32 16.38 -2.26
C PRO A 127 -1.07 16.16 -0.77
N LEU A 128 -1.69 16.95 0.10
CA LEU A 128 -1.54 16.79 1.54
C LEU A 128 -2.20 15.50 2.06
N ALA A 129 -3.33 15.10 1.49
CA ALA A 129 -3.98 13.83 1.83
C ALA A 129 -3.11 12.62 1.43
N VAL A 130 -2.47 12.69 0.27
CA VAL A 130 -1.48 11.68 -0.16
C VAL A 130 -0.26 11.68 0.74
N ALA A 131 0.31 12.85 1.06
CA ALA A 131 1.48 12.97 1.94
C ALA A 131 1.21 12.39 3.33
N ARG A 132 0.06 12.69 3.94
CA ARG A 132 -0.37 12.10 5.22
C ARG A 132 -0.55 10.59 5.15
N SER A 133 -1.08 10.09 4.03
CA SER A 133 -1.20 8.66 3.81
C SER A 133 0.18 7.98 3.68
N LEU A 134 1.16 8.64 3.06
CA LEU A 134 2.54 8.17 2.96
C LEU A 134 3.26 8.21 4.30
N GLU A 135 3.03 9.25 5.11
CA GLU A 135 3.54 9.37 6.48
C GLU A 135 3.05 8.19 7.33
N SER A 136 1.73 7.96 7.36
CA SER A 136 1.14 6.82 8.08
C SER A 136 1.63 5.46 7.59
N TRP A 137 1.82 5.31 6.28
CA TRP A 137 2.21 4.03 5.67
C TRP A 137 3.70 3.73 5.79
N ARG A 138 4.57 4.75 5.65
CA ARG A 138 6.03 4.58 5.52
C ARG A 138 6.86 5.40 6.50
N GLY A 139 6.24 6.25 7.31
CA GLY A 139 6.96 7.21 8.14
C GLY A 139 7.67 8.30 7.33
N MET A 140 7.20 8.57 6.10
CA MET A 140 7.74 9.62 5.24
C MET A 140 7.35 10.98 5.80
N SER A 141 8.26 11.96 5.78
CA SER A 141 7.88 13.32 6.18
C SER A 141 6.82 13.91 5.23
N LEU A 142 5.98 14.82 5.73
CA LEU A 142 4.99 15.47 4.87
C LEU A 142 5.65 16.22 3.70
N GLY A 143 6.79 16.87 3.95
CA GLY A 143 7.55 17.57 2.90
C GLY A 143 8.03 16.63 1.80
N ASP A 144 8.62 15.48 2.16
CA ASP A 144 9.04 14.46 1.19
C ASP A 144 7.84 13.87 0.44
N GLY A 145 6.71 13.67 1.15
CA GLY A 145 5.46 13.22 0.55
C GLY A 145 4.92 14.19 -0.49
N ILE A 146 4.95 15.49 -0.24
CA ILE A 146 4.58 16.55 -1.19
C ILE A 146 5.54 16.57 -2.37
N ALA A 147 6.85 16.53 -2.14
CA ALA A 147 7.84 16.52 -3.21
C ALA A 147 7.67 15.29 -4.13
N LEU A 148 7.40 14.13 -3.53
CA LEU A 148 7.15 12.90 -4.28
C LEU A 148 5.83 12.98 -5.07
N TRP A 149 4.77 13.56 -4.49
CA TRP A 149 3.52 13.83 -5.19
C TRP A 149 3.75 14.73 -6.41
N MET A 150 4.48 15.82 -6.22
CA MET A 150 4.84 16.74 -7.31
C MET A 150 5.57 16.03 -8.45
N ALA A 151 6.54 15.18 -8.14
CA ALA A 151 7.30 14.45 -9.16
C ALA A 151 6.42 13.53 -10.02
N HIS A 152 5.38 12.89 -9.42
CA HIS A 152 4.46 12.02 -10.14
C HIS A 152 3.41 12.83 -10.93
N ASP A 153 2.78 13.81 -10.29
CA ASP A 153 1.64 14.49 -10.90
C ASP A 153 2.07 15.60 -11.89
N LEU A 154 3.32 16.07 -11.84
CA LEU A 154 3.92 16.82 -12.95
C LEU A 154 4.05 15.98 -14.23
N ALA A 155 4.41 14.70 -14.09
CA ALA A 155 4.43 13.78 -15.23
C ALA A 155 3.01 13.56 -15.80
N LEU A 156 2.00 13.44 -14.94
CA LEU A 156 0.60 13.35 -15.35
C LEU A 156 0.17 14.62 -16.09
N ALA A 157 0.47 15.81 -15.57
CA ALA A 157 0.11 17.08 -16.18
C ALA A 157 0.79 17.26 -17.56
N ALA A 158 2.07 16.91 -17.66
CA ALA A 158 2.82 16.98 -18.92
C ALA A 158 2.27 16.01 -19.99
N ASP A 159 1.83 14.82 -19.60
CA ASP A 159 1.19 13.87 -20.50
C ASP A 159 -0.22 14.34 -20.90
N ARG A 160 -1.00 14.82 -19.93
CA ARG A 160 -2.35 15.35 -20.15
C ARG A 160 -2.39 16.56 -21.09
N ALA A 161 -1.34 17.37 -21.10
CA ALA A 161 -1.21 18.48 -22.03
C ALA A 161 -1.07 18.06 -23.51
N ARG A 162 -0.72 16.79 -23.75
CA ARG A 162 -0.49 16.21 -25.09
C ARG A 162 -1.55 15.18 -25.48
N HIS A 163 -2.25 14.63 -24.52
CA HIS A 163 -3.19 13.53 -24.71
C HIS A 163 -4.48 13.81 -23.95
N ASP A 164 -5.61 13.65 -24.61
CA ASP A 164 -6.92 13.82 -23.97
C ASP A 164 -7.41 12.49 -23.38
N TYR A 165 -7.66 12.50 -22.08
CA TYR A 165 -8.26 11.39 -21.32
C TYR A 165 -8.88 11.91 -20.03
N PRO A 166 -9.87 11.20 -19.46
CA PRO A 166 -10.56 11.62 -18.24
C PRO A 166 -9.63 11.56 -17.02
N VAL A 167 -9.79 12.55 -16.14
CA VAL A 167 -9.16 12.61 -14.82
C VAL A 167 -10.25 12.62 -13.77
N VAL A 168 -10.26 11.66 -12.88
CA VAL A 168 -11.19 11.54 -11.76
C VAL A 168 -10.55 12.19 -10.53
N ASP A 169 -11.26 13.11 -9.91
CA ASP A 169 -10.85 13.69 -8.63
C ASP A 169 -11.39 12.83 -7.48
N PHE A 170 -10.48 12.19 -6.74
CA PHE A 170 -10.85 11.29 -5.65
C PHE A 170 -11.35 12.01 -4.38
N GLU A 171 -11.15 13.31 -4.29
CA GLU A 171 -11.65 14.13 -3.16
C GLU A 171 -13.11 14.59 -3.34
N GLN A 172 -13.73 14.29 -4.49
CA GLN A 172 -15.14 14.60 -4.71
C GLN A 172 -16.06 13.68 -3.92
N PRO A 173 -17.32 14.10 -3.64
CA PRO A 173 -18.31 13.23 -3.05
C PRO A 173 -18.47 11.93 -3.82
N ARG A 174 -18.70 10.82 -3.11
CA ARG A 174 -18.88 9.46 -3.67
C ARG A 174 -19.71 9.45 -4.96
N ALA A 175 -20.87 10.07 -4.94
CA ALA A 175 -21.75 10.13 -6.11
C ALA A 175 -21.09 10.80 -7.31
N SER A 176 -20.30 11.85 -7.08
CA SER A 176 -19.57 12.56 -8.13
C SER A 176 -18.41 11.72 -8.69
N VAL A 177 -17.67 11.00 -7.83
CA VAL A 177 -16.62 10.06 -8.27
C VAL A 177 -17.23 8.95 -9.12
N ILE A 178 -18.32 8.33 -8.66
CA ILE A 178 -19.03 7.29 -9.43
C ILE A 178 -19.48 7.83 -10.79
N ALA A 179 -20.14 8.99 -10.83
CA ALA A 179 -20.58 9.61 -12.07
C ALA A 179 -19.42 9.92 -13.03
N ALA A 180 -18.29 10.42 -12.49
CA ALA A 180 -17.09 10.70 -13.28
C ALA A 180 -16.49 9.41 -13.89
N VAL A 181 -16.46 8.31 -13.14
CA VAL A 181 -15.98 7.01 -13.65
C VAL A 181 -16.92 6.45 -14.73
N VAL A 182 -18.24 6.53 -14.52
CA VAL A 182 -19.24 6.13 -15.52
C VAL A 182 -19.05 6.94 -16.81
N ALA A 183 -18.96 8.26 -16.70
CA ALA A 183 -18.73 9.14 -17.84
C ALA A 183 -17.38 8.83 -18.56
N ALA A 184 -16.32 8.54 -17.81
CA ALA A 184 -15.02 8.15 -18.36
C ALA A 184 -15.07 6.83 -19.15
N CYS A 185 -15.94 5.91 -18.77
CA CYS A 185 -16.12 4.61 -19.43
C CYS A 185 -17.10 4.64 -20.61
N ALA A 186 -17.99 5.61 -20.66
CA ALA A 186 -19.06 5.68 -21.66
C ALA A 186 -18.60 5.49 -23.14
N PRO A 187 -17.42 6.05 -23.57
CA PRO A 187 -16.97 5.89 -24.94
C PRO A 187 -16.57 4.46 -25.35
N PHE A 188 -16.21 3.60 -24.40
CA PHE A 188 -15.68 2.26 -24.70
C PHE A 188 -16.33 1.11 -23.92
N ALA A 189 -17.17 1.43 -22.91
CA ALA A 189 -17.92 0.46 -22.12
C ALA A 189 -19.32 1.03 -21.79
N PRO A 190 -20.19 1.30 -22.80
CA PRO A 190 -21.50 1.90 -22.58
C PRO A 190 -22.44 1.02 -21.75
N ASP A 191 -22.24 -0.29 -21.74
CA ASP A 191 -23.07 -1.28 -21.04
C ASP A 191 -22.48 -1.69 -19.68
N LEU A 192 -21.65 -0.85 -19.05
CA LEU A 192 -21.06 -1.16 -17.75
C LEU A 192 -22.14 -1.30 -16.67
N ASP A 193 -21.91 -2.19 -15.69
CA ASP A 193 -22.80 -2.36 -14.54
C ASP A 193 -22.53 -1.24 -13.51
N GLU A 194 -23.29 -0.13 -13.63
CA GLU A 194 -23.17 1.02 -12.73
C GLU A 194 -23.47 0.65 -11.27
N ARG A 195 -24.36 -0.34 -11.03
CA ARG A 195 -24.68 -0.77 -9.68
C ARG A 195 -23.52 -1.52 -9.04
N ALA A 196 -22.90 -2.42 -9.79
CA ALA A 196 -21.71 -3.13 -9.33
C ALA A 196 -20.52 -2.16 -9.14
N LEU A 197 -20.36 -1.17 -10.03
CA LEU A 197 -19.38 -0.10 -9.91
C LEU A 197 -19.55 0.69 -8.63
N ALA A 198 -20.79 1.14 -8.35
CA ALA A 198 -21.10 1.90 -7.15
C ALA A 198 -20.93 1.08 -5.86
N ALA A 199 -21.25 -0.22 -5.89
CA ALA A 199 -21.05 -1.12 -4.76
C ALA A 199 -19.58 -1.42 -4.47
N ALA A 200 -18.71 -1.27 -5.46
CA ALA A 200 -17.25 -1.49 -5.32
C ALA A 200 -16.51 -0.22 -4.88
N TYR A 201 -17.16 0.93 -4.83
CA TYR A 201 -16.55 2.14 -4.27
C TYR A 201 -16.28 1.94 -2.78
N GLU A 202 -15.05 2.19 -2.37
CA GLU A 202 -14.60 1.95 -1.00
C GLU A 202 -14.44 3.27 -0.26
N ASP A 203 -15.45 3.66 0.50
CA ASP A 203 -15.42 4.84 1.40
C ASP A 203 -14.27 4.74 2.42
N GLN A 204 -13.87 3.51 2.77
CA GLN A 204 -12.80 3.21 3.73
C GLN A 204 -11.38 3.57 3.26
N LEU A 205 -11.18 3.85 1.97
CA LEU A 205 -9.86 4.22 1.44
C LEU A 205 -9.56 5.72 1.59
N VAL A 206 -10.52 6.50 2.02
CA VAL A 206 -10.37 7.95 2.17
C VAL A 206 -10.13 8.32 3.64
N HIS A 207 -8.95 7.92 4.16
CA HIS A 207 -8.60 8.07 5.58
C HIS A 207 -7.87 9.37 5.94
N HIS A 208 -7.47 10.17 4.96
CA HIS A 208 -6.65 11.36 5.20
C HIS A 208 -7.26 12.58 4.49
N ASP A 209 -7.95 13.39 5.28
CA ASP A 209 -8.40 14.73 4.88
C ASP A 209 -7.19 15.69 4.82
N PRO A 210 -7.11 16.62 3.87
CA PRO A 210 -6.10 17.66 3.86
C PRO A 210 -6.08 18.53 5.14
N GLY A 211 -7.24 18.72 5.84
CA GLY A 211 -7.31 19.47 7.10
C GLY A 211 -6.62 20.83 7.06
N ASP A 212 -6.32 21.40 8.22
CA ASP A 212 -5.49 22.61 8.31
C ASP A 212 -4.10 22.29 7.77
N ALA A 213 -3.72 23.03 6.72
CA ALA A 213 -2.45 22.84 6.05
C ALA A 213 -1.33 23.49 6.88
N PRO A 214 -0.33 22.71 7.37
CA PRO A 214 0.85 23.33 7.94
C PRO A 214 1.59 24.13 6.85
N GLU A 215 2.38 25.12 7.25
CA GLU A 215 3.30 25.76 6.32
C GLU A 215 4.36 24.76 5.88
N LEU A 216 4.20 24.26 4.67
CA LEU A 216 5.12 23.29 4.05
C LEU A 216 5.63 23.85 2.72
N ALA A 217 6.94 23.78 2.53
CA ALA A 217 7.56 24.16 1.26
C ALA A 217 6.96 23.33 0.10
N GLY A 218 6.57 24.00 -0.99
CA GLY A 218 6.01 23.39 -2.18
C GLY A 218 4.52 22.98 -2.09
N LEU A 219 3.87 23.09 -0.92
CA LEU A 219 2.46 22.70 -0.79
C LEU A 219 1.53 23.59 -1.65
N ALA A 220 1.78 24.90 -1.70
CA ALA A 220 0.97 25.82 -2.50
C ALA A 220 1.03 25.47 -4.01
N ASP A 221 2.23 25.16 -4.50
CA ASP A 221 2.44 24.76 -5.90
C ASP A 221 1.78 23.40 -6.19
N ALA A 222 1.87 22.46 -5.27
CA ALA A 222 1.23 21.15 -5.36
C ALA A 222 -0.30 21.28 -5.40
N VAL A 223 -0.88 22.13 -4.56
CA VAL A 223 -2.33 22.42 -4.58
C VAL A 223 -2.77 23.12 -5.86
N ALA A 224 -1.94 24.03 -6.40
CA ALA A 224 -2.22 24.68 -7.69
C ALA A 224 -2.22 23.66 -8.83
N LEU A 225 -1.24 22.75 -8.87
CA LEU A 225 -1.16 21.65 -9.84
C LEU A 225 -2.38 20.71 -9.72
N TYR A 226 -2.72 20.30 -8.49
CA TYR A 226 -3.90 19.46 -8.21
C TYR A 226 -5.18 20.10 -8.76
N ARG A 227 -5.41 21.37 -8.49
CA ARG A 227 -6.59 22.10 -9.01
C ARG A 227 -6.62 22.16 -10.52
N GLY A 228 -5.46 22.29 -11.16
CA GLY A 228 -5.33 22.25 -12.62
C GLY A 228 -5.69 20.88 -13.20
N LEU A 229 -5.33 19.79 -12.53
CA LEU A 229 -5.64 18.41 -12.92
C LEU A 229 -7.10 18.03 -12.64
N ALA A 230 -7.61 18.37 -11.46
CA ALA A 230 -8.96 18.03 -10.99
C ALA A 230 -10.06 18.89 -11.64
N GLY A 231 -9.69 20.04 -12.23
CA GLY A 231 -10.61 21.02 -12.80
C GLY A 231 -11.03 22.14 -11.84
N ALA A 232 -11.49 23.26 -12.39
CA ALA A 232 -11.90 24.43 -11.62
C ALA A 232 -13.20 24.11 -10.85
N GLY A 233 -13.11 23.89 -9.56
CA GLY A 233 -14.24 23.58 -8.68
C GLY A 233 -14.02 22.38 -7.76
N ALA A 234 -12.85 21.74 -7.85
CA ALA A 234 -12.49 20.69 -6.90
C ALA A 234 -12.39 21.25 -5.47
N THR A 235 -13.43 21.01 -4.68
CA THR A 235 -13.40 21.23 -3.23
C THR A 235 -13.10 19.92 -2.55
N PRO A 236 -12.20 19.91 -1.55
CA PRO A 236 -11.91 18.68 -0.79
C PRO A 236 -13.20 18.09 -0.25
N ASN A 237 -13.43 16.81 -0.51
CA ASN A 237 -14.53 16.09 0.12
C ASN A 237 -14.22 15.98 1.62
N ARG A 238 -15.06 16.60 2.44
CA ARG A 238 -15.08 16.33 3.89
C ARG A 238 -15.71 14.96 4.08
N ILE A 239 -14.87 13.92 4.16
CA ILE A 239 -15.35 12.61 4.53
C ILE A 239 -15.66 12.62 6.01
N ALA A 240 -16.89 12.32 6.22
CA ALA A 240 -17.54 12.39 7.49
C ALA A 240 -17.26 11.20 8.42
N PHE A 241 -16.00 11.06 8.89
CA PHE A 241 -15.88 10.93 10.33
C PHE A 241 -15.57 12.35 10.84
N PRO A 242 -16.37 12.93 11.75
CA PRO A 242 -16.05 14.23 12.28
C PRO A 242 -14.69 14.13 12.96
N ARG A 243 -13.65 14.75 12.38
CA ARG A 243 -12.31 14.82 12.99
C ARG A 243 -12.40 15.41 14.38
N ASP A 244 -13.30 16.37 14.54
CA ASP A 244 -13.62 16.99 15.82
C ASP A 244 -14.07 15.94 16.84
N GLU A 245 -14.79 14.93 16.40
CA GLU A 245 -15.25 13.83 17.27
C GLU A 245 -14.11 12.85 17.63
N LEU A 246 -13.25 12.46 16.66
CA LEU A 246 -12.04 11.69 16.98
C LEU A 246 -11.05 12.48 17.82
N ALA A 247 -10.89 13.76 17.53
CA ALA A 247 -10.05 14.65 18.33
C ALA A 247 -10.62 14.79 19.75
N ALA A 248 -11.93 14.92 19.87
CA ALA A 248 -12.60 14.95 21.17
C ALA A 248 -12.49 13.65 21.96
N VAL A 249 -12.54 12.50 21.28
CA VAL A 249 -12.24 11.19 21.88
C VAL A 249 -10.77 11.13 22.32
N ALA A 250 -9.83 11.54 21.47
CA ALA A 250 -8.41 11.55 21.78
C ALA A 250 -8.10 12.42 23.00
N THR A 251 -8.64 13.67 23.05
CA THR A 251 -8.48 14.58 24.17
C THR A 251 -8.95 13.96 25.48
N ARG A 252 -10.13 13.34 25.49
CA ARG A 252 -10.65 12.67 26.71
C ARG A 252 -9.78 11.49 27.15
N LEU A 253 -9.23 10.75 26.18
CA LEU A 253 -8.30 9.68 26.49
C LEU A 253 -6.97 10.19 27.05
N ASP A 254 -6.45 11.32 26.50
CA ASP A 254 -5.26 11.99 27.02
C ASP A 254 -5.45 12.50 28.46
N GLU A 255 -6.66 12.96 28.79
CA GLU A 255 -7.08 13.39 30.12
C GLU A 255 -7.38 12.23 31.09
N GLY A 256 -7.32 10.98 30.62
CA GLY A 256 -7.66 9.78 31.40
C GLY A 256 -9.18 9.57 31.59
N ALA A 257 -10.02 10.36 30.93
CA ALA A 257 -11.48 10.29 31.04
C ALA A 257 -12.05 9.19 30.10
N VAL A 258 -11.62 7.95 30.29
CA VAL A 258 -11.90 6.81 29.37
C VAL A 258 -13.38 6.56 29.17
N ALA A 259 -14.20 6.61 30.26
CA ALA A 259 -15.65 6.42 30.16
C ALA A 259 -16.32 7.51 29.32
N ALA A 260 -15.92 8.78 29.49
CA ALA A 260 -16.43 9.90 28.70
C ALA A 260 -15.98 9.82 27.23
N ALA A 261 -14.76 9.31 26.97
CA ALA A 261 -14.28 9.01 25.63
C ALA A 261 -15.11 7.93 24.94
N LEU A 262 -15.49 6.87 25.67
CA LEU A 262 -16.31 5.78 25.16
C LEU A 262 -17.73 6.28 24.81
N GLU A 263 -18.38 7.03 25.69
CA GLU A 263 -19.71 7.61 25.42
C GLU A 263 -19.68 8.55 24.20
N HIS A 264 -18.63 9.36 24.10
CA HIS A 264 -18.46 10.26 22.96
C HIS A 264 -18.25 9.48 21.64
N ALA A 265 -17.42 8.43 21.67
CA ALA A 265 -17.21 7.57 20.50
C ALA A 265 -18.50 6.85 20.07
N ARG A 266 -19.32 6.37 21.03
CA ARG A 266 -20.64 5.76 20.76
C ARG A 266 -21.58 6.73 20.07
N ALA A 267 -21.69 7.95 20.57
CA ALA A 267 -22.55 8.98 20.00
C ALA A 267 -22.12 9.31 18.55
N ALA A 268 -20.82 9.50 18.33
CA ALA A 268 -20.26 9.78 17.03
C ALA A 268 -20.49 8.62 16.05
N LEU A 269 -20.21 7.37 16.45
CA LEU A 269 -20.41 6.17 15.64
C LEU A 269 -21.88 5.91 15.33
N GLY A 270 -22.80 6.28 16.22
CA GLY A 270 -24.24 6.17 16.01
C GLY A 270 -24.77 7.05 14.88
N SER A 271 -24.11 8.18 14.61
CA SER A 271 -24.50 9.16 13.59
C SER A 271 -23.87 8.93 12.22
N VAL A 272 -22.87 8.05 12.11
CA VAL A 272 -22.10 7.83 10.87
C VAL A 272 -22.71 6.72 10.02
N ALA A 273 -22.82 6.96 8.72
CA ALA A 273 -23.35 5.96 7.78
C ALA A 273 -22.39 4.78 7.57
N ASP A 274 -21.07 5.05 7.49
CA ASP A 274 -20.02 4.03 7.37
C ASP A 274 -19.39 3.75 8.74
N ALA A 275 -19.95 2.75 9.43
CA ALA A 275 -19.48 2.35 10.74
C ALA A 275 -18.06 1.78 10.70
N ALA A 276 -17.67 1.11 9.61
CA ALA A 276 -16.34 0.49 9.50
C ALA A 276 -15.24 1.55 9.38
N ALA A 277 -15.42 2.56 8.54
CA ALA A 277 -14.48 3.66 8.38
C ALA A 277 -14.29 4.45 9.68
N ALA A 278 -15.34 4.57 10.49
CA ALA A 278 -15.31 5.29 11.75
C ALA A 278 -14.76 4.46 12.91
N LEU A 279 -15.10 3.18 12.98
CA LEU A 279 -14.72 2.29 14.09
C LEU A 279 -13.22 1.98 14.10
N VAL A 280 -12.62 1.74 12.93
CA VAL A 280 -11.20 1.38 12.83
C VAL A 280 -10.29 2.42 13.52
N PRO A 281 -10.37 3.74 13.20
CA PRO A 281 -9.55 4.74 13.87
C PRO A 281 -9.94 4.94 15.34
N ALA A 282 -11.22 4.83 15.71
CA ALA A 282 -11.64 4.91 17.11
C ALA A 282 -11.01 3.77 17.93
N VAL A 283 -11.12 2.52 17.50
CA VAL A 283 -10.50 1.36 18.14
C VAL A 283 -8.99 1.56 18.26
N ALA A 284 -8.31 2.05 17.23
CA ALA A 284 -6.88 2.32 17.28
C ALA A 284 -6.50 3.37 18.35
N LEU A 285 -7.34 4.40 18.56
CA LEU A 285 -7.16 5.37 19.64
C LEU A 285 -7.23 4.70 21.01
N PHE A 286 -8.30 3.95 21.27
CA PHE A 286 -8.47 3.24 22.55
C PHE A 286 -7.32 2.26 22.82
N VAL A 287 -6.87 1.51 21.82
CA VAL A 287 -5.70 0.62 21.93
C VAL A 287 -4.43 1.38 22.28
N ARG A 288 -4.17 2.50 21.59
CA ARG A 288 -3.01 3.37 21.85
C ARG A 288 -2.98 3.90 23.29
N HIS A 289 -4.14 4.24 23.83
CA HIS A 289 -4.31 4.73 25.20
C HIS A 289 -4.54 3.61 26.23
N ARG A 290 -4.30 2.34 25.85
CA ARG A 290 -4.45 1.15 26.71
C ARG A 290 -5.86 0.91 27.24
N ALA A 291 -6.88 1.54 26.66
CA ALA A 291 -8.29 1.35 26.98
C ALA A 291 -8.87 0.15 26.18
N HIS A 292 -8.30 -1.04 26.41
CA HIS A 292 -8.57 -2.23 25.60
C HIS A 292 -9.96 -2.80 25.82
N ALA A 293 -10.50 -2.68 27.05
CA ALA A 293 -11.85 -3.13 27.37
C ALA A 293 -12.89 -2.33 26.58
N GLU A 294 -12.74 -1.02 26.54
CA GLU A 294 -13.61 -0.09 25.82
C GLU A 294 -13.50 -0.27 24.30
N ALA A 295 -12.29 -0.52 23.79
CA ALA A 295 -12.09 -0.89 22.39
C ALA A 295 -12.90 -2.14 22.00
N ARG A 296 -12.92 -3.17 22.85
CA ARG A 296 -13.70 -4.40 22.63
C ARG A 296 -15.20 -4.15 22.69
N VAL A 297 -15.64 -3.31 23.63
CA VAL A 297 -17.06 -2.90 23.72
C VAL A 297 -17.49 -2.23 22.42
N LEU A 298 -16.75 -1.25 21.92
CA LEU A 298 -17.05 -0.58 20.66
C LEU A 298 -17.14 -1.55 19.48
N ILE A 299 -16.21 -2.50 19.39
CA ILE A 299 -16.23 -3.52 18.32
C ILE A 299 -17.50 -4.37 18.43
N ALA A 300 -17.83 -4.87 19.63
CA ALA A 300 -18.98 -5.74 19.85
C ALA A 300 -20.31 -5.03 19.53
N GLU A 301 -20.47 -3.79 19.96
CA GLU A 301 -21.67 -3.00 19.73
C GLU A 301 -21.94 -2.72 18.24
N HIS A 302 -20.86 -2.62 17.43
CA HIS A 302 -20.97 -2.26 16.02
C HIS A 302 -20.70 -3.44 15.07
N ALA A 303 -20.44 -4.65 15.60
CA ALA A 303 -20.09 -5.83 14.80
C ALA A 303 -21.12 -6.11 13.67
N HIS A 304 -22.40 -5.90 13.94
CA HIS A 304 -23.50 -6.11 12.98
C HIS A 304 -23.50 -5.13 11.79
N ARG A 305 -22.69 -4.07 11.86
CA ARG A 305 -22.52 -3.03 10.82
C ARG A 305 -21.21 -3.19 10.04
N LEU A 306 -20.41 -4.21 10.34
CA LEU A 306 -19.10 -4.44 9.77
C LEU A 306 -19.17 -5.52 8.69
N ASP A 307 -18.25 -5.43 7.73
CA ASP A 307 -18.03 -6.52 6.77
C ASP A 307 -17.56 -7.79 7.51
N ASP A 308 -17.91 -8.95 6.94
CA ASP A 308 -17.51 -10.26 7.46
C ASP A 308 -16.00 -10.31 7.74
N GLY A 309 -15.62 -10.69 8.95
CA GLY A 309 -14.24 -10.84 9.40
C GLY A 309 -13.56 -9.54 9.86
N LEU A 310 -14.13 -8.33 9.66
CA LEU A 310 -13.52 -7.08 10.15
C LEU A 310 -13.57 -6.98 11.67
N ALA A 311 -14.70 -7.38 12.28
CA ALA A 311 -14.82 -7.43 13.73
C ALA A 311 -13.76 -8.35 14.36
N ASP A 312 -13.56 -9.52 13.76
CA ASP A 312 -12.53 -10.48 14.20
C ASP A 312 -11.12 -9.91 14.05
N LEU A 313 -10.83 -9.25 12.92
CA LEU A 313 -9.55 -8.59 12.73
C LEU A 313 -9.29 -7.50 13.78
N LEU A 314 -10.31 -6.70 14.12
CA LEU A 314 -10.18 -5.66 15.14
C LEU A 314 -10.02 -6.26 16.54
N HIS A 315 -10.79 -7.29 16.88
CA HIS A 315 -10.62 -8.02 18.16
C HIS A 315 -9.21 -8.59 18.27
N ALA A 316 -8.70 -9.22 17.22
CA ALA A 316 -7.35 -9.76 17.22
C ALA A 316 -6.28 -8.68 17.47
N LYS A 317 -6.42 -7.49 16.87
CA LYS A 317 -5.50 -6.36 17.12
C LYS A 317 -5.51 -5.91 18.58
N VAL A 318 -6.69 -5.84 19.20
CA VAL A 318 -6.80 -5.49 20.62
C VAL A 318 -6.17 -6.58 21.48
N LEU A 319 -6.44 -7.86 21.19
CA LEU A 319 -5.90 -9.01 21.94
C LEU A 319 -4.37 -9.09 21.84
N LEU A 320 -3.79 -8.81 20.66
CA LEU A 320 -2.34 -8.74 20.50
C LEU A 320 -1.73 -7.60 21.33
N ALA A 321 -2.43 -6.48 21.47
CA ALA A 321 -1.96 -5.35 22.28
C ALA A 321 -1.94 -5.66 23.80
N ILE A 322 -2.75 -6.63 24.26
CA ILE A 322 -2.75 -7.12 25.65
C ILE A 322 -1.99 -8.44 25.83
N HIS A 323 -1.25 -8.87 24.79
CA HIS A 323 -0.48 -10.11 24.79
C HIS A 323 -1.30 -11.40 24.93
N ASP A 324 -2.60 -11.38 24.63
CA ASP A 324 -3.44 -12.59 24.54
C ASP A 324 -3.34 -13.18 23.13
N ALA A 325 -2.21 -13.84 22.88
CA ALA A 325 -1.89 -14.37 21.57
C ALA A 325 -2.82 -15.52 21.13
N ASP A 326 -3.23 -16.39 22.08
CA ASP A 326 -4.12 -17.52 21.78
C ASP A 326 -5.51 -17.06 21.36
N ALA A 327 -6.07 -16.06 22.05
CA ALA A 327 -7.34 -15.49 21.65
C ALA A 327 -7.22 -14.74 20.32
N ALA A 328 -6.11 -14.01 20.09
CA ALA A 328 -5.85 -13.32 18.84
C ALA A 328 -5.78 -14.29 17.65
N VAL A 329 -5.14 -15.45 17.83
CA VAL A 329 -5.07 -16.49 16.79
C VAL A 329 -6.46 -16.95 16.39
N ARG A 330 -7.34 -17.27 17.35
CA ARG A 330 -8.72 -17.71 17.05
C ARG A 330 -9.48 -16.68 16.20
N HIS A 331 -9.39 -15.42 16.54
CA HIS A 331 -10.02 -14.34 15.79
C HIS A 331 -9.39 -14.16 14.40
N LEU A 332 -8.05 -14.28 14.28
CA LEU A 332 -7.38 -14.18 12.97
C LEU A 332 -7.70 -15.37 12.07
N GLU A 333 -7.81 -16.58 12.63
CA GLU A 333 -8.26 -17.76 11.87
C GLU A 333 -9.70 -17.56 11.36
N ALA A 334 -10.62 -17.05 12.19
CA ALA A 334 -11.98 -16.68 11.77
C ALA A 334 -11.96 -15.61 10.67
N ALA A 335 -11.20 -14.54 10.84
CA ALA A 335 -11.06 -13.49 9.82
C ALA A 335 -10.45 -14.01 8.50
N CYS A 336 -9.59 -15.03 8.55
CA CYS A 336 -9.01 -15.65 7.36
C CYS A 336 -9.95 -16.65 6.67
N ALA A 337 -10.95 -17.15 7.37
CA ALA A 337 -11.89 -18.15 6.83
C ALA A 337 -12.96 -17.55 5.91
N VAL A 338 -13.20 -16.23 5.95
CA VAL A 338 -14.19 -15.59 5.09
C VAL A 338 -13.69 -15.52 3.63
N PRO A 339 -14.57 -15.65 2.62
CA PRO A 339 -14.17 -15.70 1.21
C PRO A 339 -13.38 -14.48 0.73
N ARG A 340 -13.61 -13.32 1.33
CA ARG A 340 -12.88 -12.06 1.09
C ARG A 340 -12.01 -11.70 2.30
N ALA A 341 -11.29 -12.69 2.85
CA ALA A 341 -10.45 -12.51 4.01
C ALA A 341 -9.59 -11.25 3.90
N PHE A 342 -9.60 -10.46 4.96
CA PHE A 342 -8.77 -9.27 5.05
C PHE A 342 -7.30 -9.68 4.96
N PHE A 343 -6.61 -9.11 4.02
CA PHE A 343 -5.19 -9.37 3.81
C PHE A 343 -4.37 -9.13 5.09
N GLN A 344 -4.76 -8.13 5.89
CA GLN A 344 -4.14 -7.85 7.18
C GLN A 344 -4.24 -9.04 8.15
N ALA A 345 -5.36 -9.78 8.16
CA ALA A 345 -5.51 -10.96 9.01
C ALA A 345 -4.48 -12.03 8.67
N ARG A 346 -4.29 -12.32 7.37
CA ARG A 346 -3.29 -13.30 6.90
C ARG A 346 -1.87 -12.92 7.27
N HIS A 347 -1.55 -11.62 7.30
CA HIS A 347 -0.23 -11.13 7.71
C HIS A 347 -0.04 -11.12 9.22
N LEU A 348 -1.08 -10.85 10.00
CA LEU A 348 -1.01 -10.85 11.45
C LEU A 348 -0.99 -12.26 12.03
N LEU A 349 -1.68 -13.21 11.41
CA LEU A 349 -1.80 -14.59 11.89
C LEU A 349 -0.44 -15.26 12.16
N PRO A 350 0.57 -15.20 11.26
CA PRO A 350 1.88 -15.80 11.54
C PRO A 350 2.55 -15.21 12.79
N HIS A 351 2.42 -13.90 13.00
CA HIS A 351 2.99 -13.24 14.18
C HIS A 351 2.25 -13.59 15.46
N ALA A 352 0.93 -13.70 15.40
CA ALA A 352 0.11 -14.16 16.52
C ALA A 352 0.43 -15.61 16.88
N LEU A 353 0.53 -16.50 15.89
CA LEU A 353 0.93 -17.90 16.10
C LEU A 353 2.31 -18.01 16.77
N ARG A 354 3.28 -17.20 16.34
CA ARG A 354 4.58 -17.17 16.98
C ARG A 354 4.51 -16.66 18.42
N ALA A 355 3.74 -15.63 18.69
CA ALA A 355 3.51 -15.12 20.05
C ALA A 355 2.78 -16.14 20.94
N ALA A 356 1.94 -16.99 20.36
CA ALA A 356 1.30 -18.13 21.01
C ALA A 356 2.20 -19.39 21.10
N HIS A 357 3.51 -19.25 20.81
CA HIS A 357 4.49 -20.35 20.79
C HIS A 357 4.19 -21.48 19.79
N ARG A 358 3.30 -21.29 18.84
CA ARG A 358 2.96 -22.23 17.76
C ARG A 358 3.95 -22.03 16.57
N HIS A 359 5.25 -22.25 16.82
CA HIS A 359 6.34 -21.87 15.93
C HIS A 359 6.28 -22.54 14.54
N ALA A 360 5.92 -23.81 14.45
CA ALA A 360 5.80 -24.52 13.18
C ALA A 360 4.69 -23.92 12.32
N GLU A 361 3.51 -23.75 12.88
CA GLU A 361 2.36 -23.14 12.18
C GLU A 361 2.61 -21.68 11.79
N ALA A 362 3.35 -20.93 12.63
CA ALA A 362 3.77 -19.58 12.31
C ALA A 362 4.66 -19.53 11.07
N ARG A 363 5.63 -20.46 10.96
CA ARG A 363 6.52 -20.55 9.78
C ARG A 363 5.73 -20.94 8.54
N ASP A 364 4.85 -21.93 8.61
CA ASP A 364 4.01 -22.36 7.48
C ASP A 364 3.08 -21.23 7.01
N ALA A 365 2.47 -20.50 7.94
CA ALA A 365 1.64 -19.36 7.62
C ALA A 365 2.45 -18.22 6.99
N MET A 366 3.67 -17.91 7.49
CA MET A 366 4.54 -16.89 6.92
C MET A 366 5.08 -17.31 5.55
N GLN A 367 5.32 -18.60 5.31
CA GLN A 367 5.72 -19.12 4.01
C GLN A 367 4.60 -18.95 2.97
N ARG A 368 3.34 -19.19 3.35
CA ARG A 368 2.18 -18.88 2.50
C ARG A 368 2.10 -17.39 2.19
N VAL A 369 2.29 -16.52 3.19
CA VAL A 369 2.37 -15.07 2.96
C VAL A 369 3.48 -14.72 1.98
N ALA A 370 4.65 -15.35 2.08
CA ALA A 370 5.77 -15.11 1.18
C ALA A 370 5.47 -15.55 -0.28
N SER A 371 4.79 -16.68 -0.47
CA SER A 371 4.44 -17.19 -1.80
C SER A 371 3.38 -16.33 -2.52
N GLU A 372 2.52 -15.66 -1.76
CA GLU A 372 1.46 -14.79 -2.31
C GLU A 372 1.90 -13.32 -2.42
N ALA A 373 3.02 -12.93 -1.81
CA ALA A 373 3.44 -11.54 -1.70
C ALA A 373 4.07 -11.02 -2.99
N LEU A 374 3.70 -9.81 -3.41
CA LEU A 374 4.38 -9.06 -4.46
C LEU A 374 5.87 -8.82 -4.12
N TYR A 375 6.14 -8.54 -2.85
CA TYR A 375 7.48 -8.30 -2.32
C TYR A 375 7.84 -9.37 -1.29
N PRO A 376 8.17 -10.59 -1.74
CA PRO A 376 8.41 -11.72 -0.84
C PRO A 376 9.62 -11.53 0.07
N HIS A 377 10.51 -10.58 -0.23
CA HIS A 377 11.68 -10.29 0.59
C HIS A 377 11.36 -9.93 2.04
N ARG A 378 10.21 -9.30 2.33
CA ARG A 378 9.80 -8.97 3.71
C ARG A 378 9.43 -10.19 4.52
N PRO A 379 8.44 -11.01 4.11
CA PRO A 379 8.12 -12.24 4.85
C PRO A 379 9.29 -13.23 4.86
N LEU A 380 10.12 -13.31 3.80
CA LEU A 380 11.34 -14.12 3.81
C LEU A 380 12.37 -13.61 4.83
N ALA A 381 12.55 -12.30 4.95
CA ALA A 381 13.41 -11.72 5.98
C ALA A 381 12.86 -12.00 7.39
N THR A 382 11.54 -11.96 7.58
CA THR A 382 10.90 -12.33 8.85
C THR A 382 11.16 -13.80 9.20
N LEU A 383 11.06 -14.72 8.24
CA LEU A 383 11.40 -16.13 8.44
C LEU A 383 12.88 -16.28 8.84
N ALA A 384 13.78 -15.55 8.18
CA ALA A 384 15.19 -15.53 8.52
C ALA A 384 15.45 -15.03 9.96
N GLU A 385 14.79 -13.92 10.36
CA GLU A 385 14.85 -13.39 11.73
C GLU A 385 14.36 -14.43 12.74
N TRP A 386 13.27 -15.13 12.46
CA TRP A 386 12.77 -16.16 13.34
C TRP A 386 13.73 -17.34 13.48
N SER A 387 14.31 -17.81 12.37
CA SER A 387 15.34 -18.87 12.42
C SER A 387 16.57 -18.42 13.20
N TRP A 388 16.96 -17.14 13.08
CA TRP A 388 18.05 -16.57 13.87
C TRP A 388 17.75 -16.56 15.36
N LEU A 389 16.54 -16.12 15.75
CA LEU A 389 16.10 -16.11 17.16
C LEU A 389 15.96 -17.51 17.75
N ASP A 390 15.59 -18.48 16.93
CA ASP A 390 15.48 -19.90 17.34
C ASP A 390 16.85 -20.60 17.42
N GLY A 391 17.95 -19.89 17.06
CA GLY A 391 19.31 -20.40 17.13
C GLY A 391 19.80 -21.14 15.88
N ASP A 392 18.94 -21.30 14.88
CA ASP A 392 19.31 -21.97 13.62
C ASP A 392 20.03 -21.01 12.66
N ARG A 393 21.32 -20.77 12.96
CA ARG A 393 22.16 -19.79 12.27
C ARG A 393 22.31 -20.06 10.78
N VAL A 394 22.46 -21.32 10.40
CA VAL A 394 22.69 -21.75 9.01
C VAL A 394 21.43 -21.47 8.17
N VAL A 395 20.27 -21.88 8.66
CA VAL A 395 19.00 -21.63 7.99
C VAL A 395 18.69 -20.13 7.92
N ALA A 396 18.94 -19.37 8.99
CA ALA A 396 18.74 -17.93 9.02
C ALA A 396 19.55 -17.21 7.95
N LEU A 397 20.85 -17.52 7.82
CA LEU A 397 21.73 -16.93 6.81
C LEU A 397 21.30 -17.28 5.38
N ALA A 398 20.87 -18.53 5.14
CA ALA A 398 20.35 -18.96 3.84
C ALA A 398 19.03 -18.27 3.48
N GLN A 399 18.08 -18.19 4.41
CA GLN A 399 16.81 -17.50 4.22
C GLN A 399 17.00 -16.00 3.99
N MET A 400 17.93 -15.34 4.71
CA MET A 400 18.25 -13.94 4.48
C MET A 400 18.85 -13.72 3.09
N GLN A 401 19.65 -14.65 2.58
CA GLN A 401 20.14 -14.59 1.21
C GLN A 401 19.01 -14.69 0.18
N HIS A 402 18.02 -15.54 0.41
CA HIS A 402 16.82 -15.60 -0.42
C HIS A 402 16.02 -14.30 -0.35
N ALA A 403 15.89 -13.69 0.84
CA ALA A 403 15.24 -12.39 0.99
C ALA A 403 15.97 -11.29 0.20
N ILE A 404 17.30 -11.26 0.23
CA ILE A 404 18.14 -10.34 -0.54
C ILE A 404 17.92 -10.52 -2.05
N ALA A 405 17.92 -11.77 -2.53
CA ALA A 405 17.71 -12.09 -3.93
C ALA A 405 16.32 -11.64 -4.43
N ALA A 406 15.30 -11.79 -3.57
CA ALA A 406 13.92 -11.38 -3.86
C ALA A 406 13.67 -9.87 -3.66
N ALA A 407 14.61 -9.14 -3.07
CA ALA A 407 14.43 -7.72 -2.78
C ALA A 407 14.76 -6.84 -3.99
N PRO A 408 14.00 -5.74 -4.19
CA PRO A 408 14.37 -4.74 -5.18
C PRO A 408 15.69 -4.05 -4.75
N PRO A 409 16.51 -3.53 -5.71
CA PRO A 409 17.85 -3.03 -5.44
C PRO A 409 17.94 -2.07 -4.23
N HIS A 410 17.06 -1.08 -4.17
CA HIS A 410 17.01 -0.08 -3.10
C HIS A 410 16.64 -0.64 -1.70
N ARG A 411 16.33 -1.92 -1.59
CA ARG A 411 16.02 -2.60 -0.31
C ARG A 411 17.10 -3.59 0.12
N ARG A 412 17.98 -3.97 -0.80
CA ARG A 412 19.01 -4.99 -0.54
C ARG A 412 20.02 -4.51 0.48
N GLY A 413 20.41 -3.25 0.45
CA GLY A 413 21.43 -2.70 1.35
C GLY A 413 21.13 -2.97 2.83
N ARG A 414 19.90 -2.78 3.27
CA ARG A 414 19.48 -3.07 4.66
C ARG A 414 19.52 -4.56 5.00
N LEU A 415 19.06 -5.42 4.08
CA LEU A 415 19.07 -6.87 4.30
C LEU A 415 20.49 -7.44 4.31
N ARG A 416 21.37 -6.93 3.42
CA ARG A 416 22.79 -7.28 3.41
C ARG A 416 23.49 -6.87 4.70
N THR A 417 23.21 -5.65 5.19
CA THR A 417 23.76 -5.18 6.47
C THR A 417 23.33 -6.10 7.60
N ARG A 418 22.06 -6.49 7.66
CA ARG A 418 21.56 -7.42 8.66
C ARG A 418 22.23 -8.80 8.56
N ARG A 419 22.37 -9.32 7.34
CA ARG A 419 23.10 -10.59 7.11
C ARG A 419 24.55 -10.49 7.53
N ALA A 420 25.21 -9.39 7.26
CA ALA A 420 26.59 -9.14 7.66
C ALA A 420 26.74 -9.10 9.20
N GLU A 421 25.84 -8.46 9.93
CA GLU A 421 25.81 -8.51 11.40
C GLU A 421 25.76 -9.95 11.92
N TRP A 422 24.96 -10.81 11.29
CA TRP A 422 24.87 -12.23 11.65
C TRP A 422 26.12 -13.02 11.28
N LEU A 423 26.73 -12.75 10.13
CA LEU A 423 27.99 -13.36 9.72
C LEU A 423 29.12 -13.02 10.71
N ILE A 424 29.21 -11.76 11.14
CA ILE A 424 30.15 -11.32 12.19
C ILE A 424 29.89 -12.11 13.49
N ALA A 425 28.66 -12.23 13.90
CA ALA A 425 28.29 -13.00 15.09
C ALA A 425 28.60 -14.50 14.99
N CYS A 426 28.74 -15.02 13.76
CA CYS A 426 29.17 -16.39 13.47
C CYS A 426 30.69 -16.52 13.23
N GLY A 427 31.48 -15.43 13.29
CA GLY A 427 32.91 -15.41 13.06
C GLY A 427 33.34 -15.31 11.58
N ASP A 428 32.43 -15.19 10.64
CA ASP A 428 32.71 -15.04 9.21
C ASP A 428 32.85 -13.56 8.81
N SER A 429 33.94 -12.94 9.23
CA SER A 429 34.23 -11.52 8.96
C SER A 429 34.53 -11.25 7.49
N ILE A 430 35.01 -12.23 6.73
CA ILE A 430 35.34 -12.05 5.31
C ILE A 430 34.07 -11.88 4.48
N THR A 431 33.14 -12.82 4.61
CA THR A 431 31.84 -12.74 3.92
C THR A 431 31.04 -11.52 4.38
N ALA A 432 31.09 -11.20 5.68
CA ALA A 432 30.43 -10.01 6.23
C ALA A 432 30.91 -8.70 5.58
N ARG A 433 32.22 -8.56 5.40
CA ARG A 433 32.82 -7.39 4.73
C ARG A 433 32.30 -7.24 3.30
N THR A 434 32.29 -8.34 2.55
CA THR A 434 31.76 -8.35 1.17
C THR A 434 30.29 -7.90 1.13
N GLU A 435 29.46 -8.40 2.05
CA GLU A 435 28.04 -8.00 2.13
C GLU A 435 27.89 -6.51 2.48
N LEU A 436 28.74 -5.95 3.35
CA LEU A 436 28.69 -4.53 3.72
C LEU A 436 29.14 -3.62 2.58
N GLU A 437 30.15 -4.01 1.81
CA GLU A 437 30.59 -3.28 0.62
C GLU A 437 29.49 -3.26 -0.45
N LEU A 438 28.81 -4.38 -0.67
CA LEU A 438 27.65 -4.46 -1.56
C LEU A 438 26.49 -3.61 -1.03
N ALA A 439 26.21 -3.64 0.28
CA ALA A 439 25.19 -2.83 0.90
C ALA A 439 25.40 -1.33 0.68
N GLN A 440 26.64 -0.86 0.80
CA GLN A 440 27.00 0.55 0.57
C GLN A 440 26.83 0.96 -0.90
N ARG A 441 27.10 0.06 -1.86
CA ARG A 441 26.88 0.32 -3.29
C ARG A 441 25.40 0.38 -3.64
N GLU A 442 24.59 -0.49 -3.05
CA GLU A 442 23.14 -0.58 -3.33
C GLU A 442 22.30 0.47 -2.57
N ASP A 443 22.75 0.91 -1.38
CA ASP A 443 22.10 1.94 -0.57
C ASP A 443 23.14 2.87 0.10
N PRO A 444 23.72 3.82 -0.66
CA PRO A 444 24.75 4.74 -0.12
C PRO A 444 24.28 5.62 1.02
N GLY A 445 22.95 5.85 1.12
CA GLY A 445 22.31 6.66 2.17
C GLY A 445 22.13 5.92 3.49
N TYR A 446 22.26 4.59 3.51
CA TYR A 446 22.06 3.81 4.72
C TYR A 446 23.33 3.77 5.58
N THR A 447 23.40 4.63 6.61
CA THR A 447 24.60 4.84 7.45
C THR A 447 25.02 3.62 8.26
N ARG A 448 24.07 2.75 8.66
CA ARG A 448 24.33 1.56 9.47
C ARG A 448 25.36 0.60 8.84
N SER A 449 25.36 0.46 7.52
CA SER A 449 26.36 -0.37 6.83
C SER A 449 27.78 0.12 7.02
N ARG A 450 27.99 1.46 7.05
CA ARG A 450 29.31 2.07 7.33
C ARG A 450 29.71 1.91 8.79
N GLU A 451 28.78 2.06 9.71
CA GLU A 451 29.03 1.86 11.15
C GLU A 451 29.48 0.43 11.43
N VAL A 452 28.76 -0.56 10.89
CA VAL A 452 29.10 -1.99 11.07
C VAL A 452 30.45 -2.32 10.42
N LEU A 453 30.76 -1.74 9.25
CA LEU A 453 32.06 -1.94 8.59
C LEU A 453 33.20 -1.35 9.43
N ALA A 454 33.03 -0.16 9.98
CA ALA A 454 34.03 0.49 10.86
C ALA A 454 34.26 -0.29 12.15
N LEU A 455 33.20 -0.86 12.75
CA LEU A 455 33.32 -1.71 13.94
C LEU A 455 34.05 -3.03 13.61
N GLY A 456 33.78 -3.61 12.45
CA GLY A 456 34.46 -4.84 11.99
C GLY A 456 35.95 -4.65 11.67
N GLN A 457 36.38 -3.45 11.28
CA GLN A 457 37.82 -3.16 11.07
C GLN A 457 38.62 -3.16 12.37
N ASN A 458 37.99 -2.76 13.50
CA ASN A 458 38.66 -2.77 14.81
C ASN A 458 38.78 -4.16 15.44
N VAL A 459 38.19 -5.19 14.84
CA VAL A 459 38.26 -6.58 15.34
C VAL A 459 39.28 -7.42 14.57
N VAL A 460 39.81 -6.93 13.44
CA VAL A 460 40.67 -7.66 12.51
C VAL A 460 42.15 -7.22 12.60
N ASP A 461 42.43 -6.06 13.22
CA ASP A 461 43.80 -5.64 13.55
C ASP A 461 44.06 -5.88 15.04
N PRO A 462 44.90 -6.87 15.42
CA PRO A 462 45.32 -7.08 16.81
C PRO A 462 46.36 -6.05 17.28
#